data_e1d3e1fb2a1905b9d4e5b9918d9d9adc
#
_entry.id   e1d3e1fb2a1905b9d4e5b9918d9d9adc
#
_cell.length_a   1.000
_cell.length_b   1.000
_cell.length_c   1.000
_cell.angle_alpha   90.00
_cell.angle_beta   90.00
_cell.angle_gamma   90.00
#
_symmetry.space_group_name_H-M   'P 1'
#
loop_
_entity.id
_entity.type
_entity.pdbx_description
1 polymer ?
#
loop_
_entity_poly.entity_id
_entity_poly.type
_entity_poly.pdbx_seq_one_letter_code
_entity_poly.pdbx_strand_id
1 'polypeptide(L)'
;MKRNLTIFMSCTGIILLLAGARWDLAISDALYAPDHLFAILLQDGWPLIMKLMLALCFALIADRRPAAYIGWGGATLLFAQEASRIFPRPSASVTVLLAMACVLFLCLFLRRRLSPAQKARIRPFLIAYLQLLFTVLIITGVLKLLWGRIRYRQMEDAAQFCVWYRPCAQAGTSFPSGHTSTLACTLLFLFSMLLPRFYPQRHLLACCICAGIFLMMFSRIVMGAHFLSDTVAGMLIALACWKCCDRQWERRFGSKRTAKP
;
A
#
# COMPACT_ATOMS: atom_id res chain seq x y z
N MET A 1 -18.50 4.32 -12.72
CA MET A 1 -17.06 4.66 -12.62
C MET A 1 -16.24 3.57 -11.94
N LYS A 2 -16.48 3.21 -10.67
CA LYS A 2 -15.77 2.14 -9.96
C LYS A 2 -15.74 0.81 -10.74
N ARG A 3 -16.87 0.39 -11.33
CA ARG A 3 -16.95 -0.82 -12.15
C ARG A 3 -16.02 -0.78 -13.36
N ASN A 4 -15.99 0.33 -14.09
CA ASN A 4 -15.14 0.49 -15.27
C ASN A 4 -13.66 0.48 -14.89
N LEU A 5 -13.28 1.17 -13.81
CA LEU A 5 -11.92 1.13 -13.27
C LEU A 5 -11.52 -0.31 -12.88
N THR A 6 -12.40 -1.05 -12.19
CA THR A 6 -12.15 -2.44 -11.83
C THR A 6 -11.92 -3.30 -13.07
N ILE A 7 -12.80 -3.20 -14.07
CA ILE A 7 -12.67 -3.97 -15.32
C ILE A 7 -11.33 -3.63 -16.01
N PHE A 8 -11.04 -2.35 -16.20
CA PHE A 8 -9.81 -1.89 -16.82
C PHE A 8 -8.57 -2.44 -16.10
N MET A 9 -8.46 -2.25 -14.78
CA MET A 9 -7.33 -2.74 -14.01
C MET A 9 -7.22 -4.26 -14.00
N SER A 10 -8.35 -4.99 -13.98
CA SER A 10 -8.34 -6.45 -14.03
C SER A 10 -7.87 -6.96 -15.40
N CYS A 11 -8.40 -6.43 -16.50
CA CYS A 11 -7.99 -6.82 -17.84
C CYS A 11 -6.51 -6.50 -18.10
N THR A 12 -6.07 -5.27 -17.77
CA THR A 12 -4.66 -4.88 -17.88
C THR A 12 -3.79 -5.77 -17.00
N GLY A 13 -4.21 -6.07 -15.77
CA GLY A 13 -3.47 -6.94 -14.86
C GLY A 13 -3.31 -8.35 -15.40
N ILE A 14 -4.35 -8.96 -15.98
CA ILE A 14 -4.28 -10.29 -16.58
C ILE A 14 -3.30 -10.29 -17.76
N ILE A 15 -3.38 -9.31 -18.66
CA ILE A 15 -2.45 -9.18 -19.80
C ILE A 15 -1.00 -9.06 -19.29
N LEU A 16 -0.75 -8.23 -18.29
CA LEU A 16 0.58 -8.05 -17.72
C LEU A 16 1.08 -9.28 -16.96
N LEU A 17 0.22 -10.07 -16.31
CA LEU A 17 0.61 -11.36 -15.72
C LEU A 17 1.04 -12.36 -16.77
N LEU A 18 0.32 -12.43 -17.90
CA LEU A 18 0.69 -13.28 -19.03
C LEU A 18 2.02 -12.82 -19.64
N ALA A 19 2.22 -11.51 -19.78
CA ALA A 19 3.50 -10.94 -20.21
C ALA A 19 4.63 -11.30 -19.22
N GLY A 20 4.39 -11.19 -17.92
CA GLY A 20 5.35 -11.57 -16.86
C GLY A 20 5.71 -13.05 -16.91
N ALA A 21 4.77 -13.93 -17.25
CA ALA A 21 5.06 -15.38 -17.40
C ALA A 21 6.16 -15.66 -18.44
N ARG A 22 6.32 -14.80 -19.44
CA ARG A 22 7.29 -14.97 -20.56
C ARG A 22 8.50 -14.04 -20.43
N TRP A 23 8.33 -12.84 -19.91
CA TRP A 23 9.32 -11.77 -20.03
C TRP A 23 9.79 -11.17 -18.69
N ASP A 24 9.38 -11.69 -17.53
CA ASP A 24 9.76 -11.14 -16.21
C ASP A 24 11.29 -10.92 -16.09
N LEU A 25 12.08 -11.94 -16.46
CA LEU A 25 13.53 -11.85 -16.38
C LEU A 25 14.08 -10.80 -17.34
N ALA A 26 13.72 -10.89 -18.62
CA ALA A 26 14.20 -9.96 -19.66
C ALA A 26 13.80 -8.50 -19.36
N ILE A 27 12.60 -8.27 -18.80
CA ILE A 27 12.17 -6.92 -18.36
C ILE A 27 13.05 -6.43 -17.21
N SER A 28 13.35 -7.31 -16.25
CA SER A 28 14.21 -6.95 -15.12
C SER A 28 15.64 -6.67 -15.57
N ASP A 29 16.19 -7.49 -16.48
CA ASP A 29 17.53 -7.27 -17.07
C ASP A 29 17.61 -5.90 -17.78
N ALA A 30 16.58 -5.55 -18.55
CA ALA A 30 16.55 -4.29 -19.31
C ALA A 30 16.34 -3.02 -18.44
N LEU A 31 15.66 -3.14 -17.29
CA LEU A 31 15.24 -1.99 -16.48
C LEU A 31 16.00 -1.84 -15.17
N TYR A 32 16.85 -2.80 -14.80
CA TYR A 32 17.53 -2.78 -13.50
C TYR A 32 18.48 -1.58 -13.39
N ALA A 33 18.16 -0.65 -12.48
CA ALA A 33 18.94 0.53 -12.18
C ALA A 33 18.75 0.90 -10.67
N PRO A 34 19.41 0.18 -9.74
CA PRO A 34 19.14 0.30 -8.31
C PRO A 34 19.45 1.68 -7.73
N ASP A 35 20.33 2.45 -8.36
CA ASP A 35 20.74 3.78 -7.92
C ASP A 35 19.84 4.90 -8.47
N HIS A 36 18.77 4.56 -9.19
CA HIS A 36 17.88 5.55 -9.77
C HIS A 36 17.07 6.27 -8.70
N LEU A 37 17.31 7.59 -8.54
CA LEU A 37 16.75 8.43 -7.46
C LEU A 37 15.23 8.29 -7.31
N PHE A 38 14.49 8.30 -8.42
CA PHE A 38 13.03 8.13 -8.41
C PHE A 38 12.61 6.80 -7.76
N ALA A 39 13.31 5.72 -8.08
CA ALA A 39 12.99 4.39 -7.56
C ALA A 39 13.31 4.29 -6.06
N ILE A 40 14.43 4.89 -5.62
CA ILE A 40 14.81 5.00 -4.20
C ILE A 40 13.76 5.80 -3.42
N LEU A 41 13.37 6.98 -3.93
CA LEU A 41 12.38 7.83 -3.25
C LEU A 41 11.03 7.13 -3.04
N LEU A 42 10.56 6.34 -4.02
CA LEU A 42 9.33 5.57 -3.86
C LEU A 42 9.52 4.34 -2.95
N GLN A 43 10.70 3.71 -3.01
CA GLN A 43 11.02 2.58 -2.12
C GLN A 43 10.96 2.97 -0.66
N ASP A 44 11.61 4.06 -0.31
CA ASP A 44 11.82 4.47 1.08
C ASP A 44 10.69 5.40 1.57
N GLY A 45 10.18 6.25 0.70
CA GLY A 45 9.13 7.21 1.04
C GLY A 45 7.78 6.55 1.31
N TRP A 46 7.38 5.55 0.51
CA TRP A 46 6.07 4.92 0.71
C TRP A 46 5.90 4.23 2.07
N PRO A 47 6.84 3.39 2.55
CA PRO A 47 6.73 2.80 3.88
C PRO A 47 6.61 3.83 5.00
N LEU A 48 7.32 4.97 4.91
CA LEU A 48 7.20 6.07 5.86
C LEU A 48 5.77 6.65 5.85
N ILE A 49 5.26 7.00 4.68
CA ILE A 49 3.90 7.55 4.54
C ILE A 49 2.86 6.56 5.09
N MET A 50 2.98 5.29 4.74
CA MET A 50 2.05 4.25 5.20
C MET A 50 2.05 4.10 6.73
N LYS A 51 3.23 4.08 7.35
CA LYS A 51 3.37 3.96 8.81
C LYS A 51 2.86 5.21 9.53
N LEU A 52 3.10 6.41 8.97
CA LEU A 52 2.52 7.65 9.46
C LEU A 52 0.98 7.61 9.38
N MET A 53 0.43 7.19 8.26
CA MET A 53 -1.03 7.03 8.11
C MET A 53 -1.61 6.05 9.14
N LEU A 54 -0.92 4.92 9.40
CA LEU A 54 -1.31 3.98 10.45
C LEU A 54 -1.33 4.65 11.83
N ALA A 55 -0.27 5.38 12.20
CA ALA A 55 -0.19 6.07 13.48
C ALA A 55 -1.34 7.09 13.64
N LEU A 56 -1.62 7.89 12.59
CA LEU A 56 -2.72 8.85 12.57
C LEU A 56 -4.10 8.16 12.68
N CYS A 57 -4.32 7.07 11.96
CA CYS A 57 -5.57 6.32 12.03
C CYS A 57 -5.81 5.81 13.45
N PHE A 58 -4.83 5.15 14.06
CA PHE A 58 -4.96 4.64 15.42
C PHE A 58 -5.13 5.76 16.45
N ALA A 59 -4.38 6.85 16.33
CA ALA A 59 -4.49 8.00 17.23
C ALA A 59 -5.91 8.60 17.20
N LEU A 60 -6.54 8.73 16.03
CA LEU A 60 -7.87 9.34 15.87
C LEU A 60 -9.02 8.42 16.30
N ILE A 61 -8.81 7.11 16.38
CA ILE A 61 -9.85 6.17 16.86
C ILE A 61 -9.69 5.82 18.35
N ALA A 62 -8.56 6.15 18.99
CA ALA A 62 -8.20 5.72 20.35
C ALA A 62 -9.20 6.19 21.42
N ASP A 63 -9.82 7.37 21.27
CA ASP A 63 -10.78 7.92 22.23
C ASP A 63 -11.97 6.99 22.55
N ARG A 64 -12.30 6.07 21.64
CA ARG A 64 -13.43 5.13 21.77
C ARG A 64 -13.01 3.67 21.77
N ARG A 65 -11.73 3.38 21.55
CA ARG A 65 -11.17 2.03 21.50
C ARG A 65 -9.80 2.03 22.18
N PRO A 66 -9.72 1.74 23.48
CA PRO A 66 -8.45 1.76 24.23
C PRO A 66 -7.34 0.93 23.57
N ALA A 67 -7.66 -0.23 23.01
CA ALA A 67 -6.69 -1.05 22.28
C ALA A 67 -6.01 -0.33 21.11
N ALA A 68 -6.61 0.73 20.57
CA ALA A 68 -5.99 1.53 19.52
C ALA A 68 -4.77 2.34 20.00
N TYR A 69 -4.60 2.56 21.30
CA TYR A 69 -3.36 3.15 21.84
C TYR A 69 -2.16 2.25 21.64
N ILE A 70 -2.34 0.92 21.74
CA ILE A 70 -1.28 -0.07 21.44
C ILE A 70 -0.91 0.03 19.96
N GLY A 71 -1.92 0.06 19.07
CA GLY A 71 -1.70 0.23 17.63
C GLY A 71 -1.01 1.55 17.29
N TRP A 72 -1.36 2.64 17.98
CA TRP A 72 -0.72 3.95 17.82
C TRP A 72 0.76 3.90 18.22
N GLY A 73 1.07 3.39 19.41
CA GLY A 73 2.45 3.21 19.87
C GLY A 73 3.27 2.35 18.92
N GLY A 74 2.73 1.18 18.53
CA GLY A 74 3.39 0.28 17.57
C GLY A 74 3.63 0.92 16.20
N ALA A 75 2.65 1.63 15.63
CA ALA A 75 2.80 2.31 14.35
C ALA A 75 3.82 3.47 14.42
N THR A 76 3.87 4.19 15.54
CA THR A 76 4.87 5.25 15.79
C THR A 76 6.27 4.65 15.85
N LEU A 77 6.45 3.54 16.55
CA LEU A 77 7.73 2.83 16.63
C LEU A 77 8.17 2.32 15.25
N LEU A 78 7.26 1.70 14.47
CA LEU A 78 7.55 1.23 13.12
C LEU A 78 7.93 2.39 12.18
N PHE A 79 7.30 3.56 12.32
CA PHE A 79 7.68 4.75 11.57
C PHE A 79 9.10 5.19 11.93
N ALA A 80 9.41 5.26 13.20
CA ALA A 80 10.73 5.69 13.69
C ALA A 80 11.85 4.73 13.24
N GLN A 81 11.61 3.41 13.28
CA GLN A 81 12.54 2.42 12.75
C GLN A 81 12.80 2.61 11.24
N GLU A 82 11.76 2.90 10.44
CA GLU A 82 11.95 3.15 9.01
C GLU A 82 12.72 4.45 8.77
N ALA A 83 12.40 5.51 9.50
CA ALA A 83 13.12 6.78 9.42
C ALA A 83 14.62 6.62 9.75
N SER A 84 14.97 5.81 10.75
CA SER A 84 16.38 5.55 11.10
C SER A 84 17.13 4.75 10.05
N ARG A 85 16.46 3.94 9.25
CA ARG A 85 17.06 3.22 8.11
C ARG A 85 17.40 4.16 6.95
N ILE A 86 16.55 5.16 6.73
CA ILE A 86 16.71 6.11 5.62
C ILE A 86 17.70 7.23 5.99
N PHE A 87 17.66 7.65 7.25
CA PHE A 87 18.48 8.76 7.79
C PHE A 87 19.44 8.24 8.87
N PRO A 88 20.55 7.57 8.51
CA PRO A 88 21.43 6.92 9.48
C PRO A 88 22.30 7.88 10.33
N ARG A 89 22.27 9.18 10.07
CA ARG A 89 23.07 10.20 10.80
C ARG A 89 22.21 11.40 11.21
N PRO A 90 22.40 11.98 12.39
CA PRO A 90 23.22 11.61 13.57
C PRO A 90 22.74 10.31 14.19
N SER A 91 23.39 9.75 15.18
CA SER A 91 23.17 8.38 15.70
C SER A 91 21.72 7.85 15.52
N ALA A 92 21.55 6.61 15.12
CA ALA A 92 20.23 6.02 14.85
C ALA A 92 19.20 6.27 15.99
N SER A 93 19.65 6.33 17.25
CA SER A 93 18.84 6.63 18.42
C SER A 93 18.26 8.05 18.39
N VAL A 94 19.01 9.06 18.00
CA VAL A 94 18.53 10.45 17.90
C VAL A 94 17.49 10.56 16.79
N THR A 95 17.75 9.97 15.63
CA THR A 95 16.77 9.93 14.51
C THR A 95 15.46 9.26 14.92
N VAL A 96 15.54 8.14 15.64
CA VAL A 96 14.35 7.44 16.17
C VAL A 96 13.57 8.34 17.11
N LEU A 97 14.23 8.97 18.07
CA LEU A 97 13.57 9.85 19.07
C LEU A 97 12.91 11.06 18.40
N LEU A 98 13.59 11.73 17.47
CA LEU A 98 13.04 12.86 16.72
C LEU A 98 11.84 12.43 15.86
N ALA A 99 11.94 11.32 15.15
CA ALA A 99 10.84 10.78 14.34
C ALA A 99 9.61 10.43 15.22
N MET A 100 9.83 9.79 16.37
CA MET A 100 8.77 9.51 17.34
C MET A 100 8.12 10.80 17.86
N ALA A 101 8.92 11.78 18.24
CA ALA A 101 8.43 13.05 18.73
C ALA A 101 7.59 13.78 17.66
N CYS A 102 8.04 13.82 16.41
CA CYS A 102 7.30 14.41 15.30
C CYS A 102 5.94 13.72 15.05
N VAL A 103 5.91 12.39 15.02
CA VAL A 103 4.66 11.63 14.83
C VAL A 103 3.72 11.85 16.01
N LEU A 104 4.23 11.79 17.25
CA LEU A 104 3.45 12.02 18.44
C LEU A 104 2.86 13.44 18.45
N PHE A 105 3.68 14.45 18.16
CA PHE A 105 3.23 15.84 18.07
C PHE A 105 2.11 16.00 17.04
N LEU A 106 2.30 15.48 15.81
CA LEU A 106 1.31 15.55 14.74
C LEU A 106 -0.01 14.86 15.15
N CYS A 107 0.07 13.68 15.73
CA CYS A 107 -1.09 12.94 16.21
C CYS A 107 -1.84 13.71 17.29
N LEU A 108 -1.14 14.24 18.30
CA LEU A 108 -1.75 15.02 19.39
C LEU A 108 -2.33 16.34 18.86
N PHE A 109 -1.63 17.02 17.96
CA PHE A 109 -2.10 18.25 17.34
C PHE A 109 -3.42 18.02 16.58
N LEU A 110 -3.49 16.99 15.72
CA LEU A 110 -4.71 16.67 14.98
C LEU A 110 -5.85 16.22 15.92
N ARG A 111 -5.54 15.44 16.95
CA ARG A 111 -6.56 15.06 17.96
C ARG A 111 -7.16 16.28 18.67
N ARG A 112 -6.35 17.30 18.98
CA ARG A 112 -6.81 18.54 19.63
C ARG A 112 -7.59 19.45 18.68
N ARG A 113 -7.18 19.50 17.39
CA ARG A 113 -7.82 20.35 16.37
C ARG A 113 -9.17 19.82 15.89
N LEU A 114 -9.35 18.50 15.88
CA LEU A 114 -10.61 17.90 15.42
C LEU A 114 -11.64 17.85 16.55
N SER A 115 -12.83 18.39 16.30
CA SER A 115 -13.96 18.30 17.22
C SER A 115 -14.46 16.86 17.40
N PRO A 116 -15.15 16.54 18.52
CA PRO A 116 -15.75 15.21 18.71
C PRO A 116 -16.67 14.78 17.56
N ALA A 117 -17.43 15.73 16.99
CA ALA A 117 -18.33 15.47 15.85
C ALA A 117 -17.54 15.11 14.56
N GLN A 118 -16.45 15.84 14.27
CA GLN A 118 -15.56 15.55 13.15
C GLN A 118 -14.90 14.16 13.31
N LYS A 119 -14.37 13.85 14.49
CA LYS A 119 -13.82 12.53 14.79
C LYS A 119 -14.85 11.41 14.60
N ALA A 120 -16.08 11.60 15.10
CA ALA A 120 -17.16 10.64 14.93
C ALA A 120 -17.51 10.41 13.45
N ARG A 121 -17.46 11.47 12.62
CA ARG A 121 -17.75 11.40 11.18
C ARG A 121 -16.67 10.64 10.40
N ILE A 122 -15.38 10.82 10.72
CA ILE A 122 -14.27 10.19 9.97
C ILE A 122 -13.95 8.78 10.46
N ARG A 123 -14.24 8.45 11.73
CA ARG A 123 -13.92 7.15 12.35
C ARG A 123 -14.31 5.94 11.53
N PRO A 124 -15.54 5.80 10.98
CA PRO A 124 -15.89 4.61 10.21
C PRO A 124 -15.01 4.44 8.97
N PHE A 125 -14.54 5.54 8.36
CA PHE A 125 -13.61 5.50 7.23
C PHE A 125 -12.22 5.03 7.66
N LEU A 126 -11.72 5.51 8.79
CA LEU A 126 -10.43 5.09 9.33
C LEU A 126 -10.44 3.59 9.65
N ILE A 127 -11.51 3.08 10.26
CA ILE A 127 -11.66 1.66 10.56
C ILE A 127 -11.72 0.83 9.27
N ALA A 128 -12.48 1.27 8.27
CA ALA A 128 -12.56 0.58 6.98
C ALA A 128 -11.21 0.56 6.25
N TYR A 129 -10.45 1.65 6.30
CA TYR A 129 -9.11 1.70 5.76
C TYR A 129 -8.15 0.73 6.47
N LEU A 130 -8.16 0.72 7.80
CA LEU A 130 -7.33 -0.22 8.56
C LEU A 130 -7.69 -1.68 8.25
N GLN A 131 -8.98 -2.01 8.20
CA GLN A 131 -9.44 -3.36 7.81
C GLN A 131 -8.92 -3.74 6.42
N LEU A 132 -9.07 -2.86 5.43
CA LEU A 132 -8.58 -3.10 4.07
C LEU A 132 -7.07 -3.30 4.06
N LEU A 133 -6.32 -2.40 4.70
CA LEU A 133 -4.86 -2.45 4.71
C LEU A 133 -4.34 -3.71 5.40
N PHE A 134 -4.88 -4.07 6.58
CA PHE A 134 -4.47 -5.29 7.29
C PHE A 134 -4.83 -6.55 6.50
N THR A 135 -6.00 -6.59 5.84
CA THR A 135 -6.36 -7.72 4.98
C THR A 135 -5.34 -7.90 3.86
N VAL A 136 -4.96 -6.80 3.18
CA VAL A 136 -3.94 -6.84 2.12
C VAL A 136 -2.57 -7.27 2.68
N LEU A 137 -2.16 -6.76 3.84
CA LEU A 137 -0.89 -7.13 4.47
C LEU A 137 -0.85 -8.62 4.85
N ILE A 138 -1.93 -9.16 5.41
CA ILE A 138 -2.02 -10.58 5.77
C ILE A 138 -1.95 -11.45 4.52
N ILE A 139 -2.76 -11.17 3.50
CA ILE A 139 -2.78 -11.97 2.27
C ILE A 139 -1.40 -11.93 1.59
N THR A 140 -0.82 -10.75 1.43
CA THR A 140 0.52 -10.62 0.80
C THR A 140 1.61 -11.27 1.64
N GLY A 141 1.53 -11.18 2.97
CA GLY A 141 2.46 -11.83 3.90
C GLY A 141 2.42 -13.36 3.80
N VAL A 142 1.22 -13.93 3.85
CA VAL A 142 1.03 -15.39 3.71
C VAL A 142 1.53 -15.89 2.35
N LEU A 143 1.18 -15.19 1.26
CA LEU A 143 1.64 -15.57 -0.08
C LEU A 143 3.17 -15.49 -0.22
N LYS A 144 3.84 -14.52 0.41
CA LYS A 144 5.30 -14.45 0.42
C LYS A 144 5.94 -15.69 1.06
N LEU A 145 5.40 -16.15 2.17
CA LEU A 145 5.88 -17.34 2.86
C LEU A 145 5.66 -18.62 2.04
N LEU A 146 4.54 -18.70 1.32
CA LEU A 146 4.20 -19.87 0.50
C LEU A 146 4.95 -19.93 -0.83
N TRP A 147 5.28 -18.76 -1.42
CA TRP A 147 5.89 -18.71 -2.76
C TRP A 147 7.39 -18.87 -2.77
N GLY A 148 8.10 -18.31 -1.80
CA GLY A 148 9.54 -18.43 -1.65
C GLY A 148 10.39 -17.85 -2.79
N ARG A 149 9.83 -16.99 -3.68
CA ARG A 149 10.51 -16.44 -4.86
C ARG A 149 11.62 -15.46 -4.48
N ILE A 150 12.83 -15.63 -5.03
CA ILE A 150 13.97 -14.70 -4.86
C ILE A 150 13.72 -13.41 -5.66
N ARG A 151 14.25 -12.30 -5.18
CA ARG A 151 14.23 -11.00 -5.88
C ARG A 151 15.30 -10.96 -6.96
N TYR A 152 15.07 -10.26 -8.07
CA TYR A 152 16.04 -10.11 -9.16
C TYR A 152 17.43 -9.68 -8.62
N ARG A 153 17.49 -8.62 -7.80
CA ARG A 153 18.75 -8.11 -7.22
C ARG A 153 19.47 -9.05 -6.24
N GLN A 154 18.89 -10.17 -5.90
CA GLN A 154 19.45 -11.20 -4.99
C GLN A 154 19.83 -12.47 -5.76
N MET A 155 19.53 -12.52 -7.06
CA MET A 155 19.93 -13.63 -7.91
C MET A 155 21.43 -13.53 -8.23
N GLU A 156 22.12 -14.64 -8.15
CA GLU A 156 23.53 -14.77 -8.55
C GLU A 156 23.64 -15.18 -10.02
N ASP A 157 22.68 -15.96 -10.50
CA ASP A 157 22.59 -16.37 -11.88
C ASP A 157 21.12 -16.53 -12.34
N ALA A 158 20.91 -16.65 -13.66
CA ALA A 158 19.59 -16.79 -14.27
C ALA A 158 18.89 -18.12 -13.91
N ALA A 159 19.61 -19.16 -13.48
CA ALA A 159 19.02 -20.45 -13.10
C ALA A 159 18.21 -20.35 -11.80
N GLN A 160 18.45 -19.32 -10.99
CA GLN A 160 17.65 -19.04 -9.80
C GLN A 160 16.31 -18.39 -10.12
N PHE A 161 16.06 -17.99 -11.36
CA PHE A 161 14.78 -17.43 -11.76
C PHE A 161 13.65 -18.46 -11.66
N CYS A 162 12.57 -18.07 -10.99
CA CYS A 162 11.39 -18.89 -10.82
C CYS A 162 10.15 -18.15 -11.36
N VAL A 163 9.31 -18.84 -12.12
CA VAL A 163 8.08 -18.29 -12.69
C VAL A 163 7.03 -18.03 -11.60
N TRP A 164 6.24 -16.99 -11.76
CA TRP A 164 5.29 -16.54 -10.75
C TRP A 164 4.13 -17.51 -10.46
N TYR A 165 3.77 -18.36 -11.39
CA TYR A 165 2.64 -19.30 -11.25
C TYR A 165 2.99 -20.64 -10.59
N ARG A 166 4.22 -20.78 -10.10
CA ARG A 166 4.69 -21.93 -9.31
C ARG A 166 5.36 -21.45 -8.03
N PRO A 167 5.04 -22.04 -6.87
CA PRO A 167 5.85 -21.85 -5.68
C PRO A 167 7.30 -22.27 -5.93
N CYS A 168 8.23 -21.50 -5.40
CA CYS A 168 9.66 -21.74 -5.55
C CYS A 168 10.19 -22.36 -4.26
N ALA A 169 11.07 -23.36 -4.35
CA ALA A 169 11.73 -23.97 -3.19
C ALA A 169 12.90 -23.11 -2.68
N GLN A 170 12.73 -21.79 -2.68
CA GLN A 170 13.73 -20.80 -2.28
C GLN A 170 13.22 -20.01 -1.07
N ALA A 171 14.14 -19.45 -0.27
CA ALA A 171 13.78 -18.63 0.90
C ALA A 171 13.55 -17.16 0.55
N GLY A 172 13.00 -16.88 -0.64
CA GLY A 172 12.78 -15.52 -1.12
C GLY A 172 11.44 -14.91 -0.70
N THR A 173 11.32 -13.59 -0.82
CA THR A 173 10.11 -12.84 -0.45
C THR A 173 9.67 -11.88 -1.57
N SER A 174 9.96 -12.22 -2.83
CA SER A 174 9.63 -11.36 -3.97
C SER A 174 8.13 -11.33 -4.25
N PHE A 175 7.48 -12.50 -4.38
CA PHE A 175 6.07 -12.58 -4.77
C PHE A 175 5.13 -12.65 -3.56
N PRO A 176 4.04 -11.88 -3.57
CA PRO A 176 3.74 -10.70 -4.39
C PRO A 176 4.36 -9.41 -3.79
N SER A 177 4.34 -8.32 -4.57
CA SER A 177 4.90 -7.04 -4.12
C SER A 177 4.06 -6.37 -3.03
N GLY A 178 4.66 -6.21 -1.82
CA GLY A 178 4.02 -5.55 -0.70
C GLY A 178 3.89 -4.03 -0.87
N HIS A 179 4.88 -3.36 -1.48
CA HIS A 179 4.81 -1.92 -1.75
C HIS A 179 3.67 -1.61 -2.72
N THR A 180 3.57 -2.36 -3.80
CA THR A 180 2.51 -2.17 -4.80
C THR A 180 1.13 -2.45 -4.19
N SER A 181 0.97 -3.53 -3.43
CA SER A 181 -0.32 -3.88 -2.84
C SER A 181 -0.80 -2.86 -1.82
N THR A 182 0.08 -2.37 -0.94
CA THR A 182 -0.28 -1.38 0.09
C THR A 182 -0.55 0.00 -0.51
N LEU A 183 0.24 0.45 -1.49
CA LEU A 183 -0.06 1.70 -2.20
C LEU A 183 -1.37 1.60 -2.99
N ALA A 184 -1.55 0.52 -3.76
CA ALA A 184 -2.75 0.32 -4.56
C ALA A 184 -4.02 0.31 -3.69
N CYS A 185 -4.02 -0.42 -2.55
CA CYS A 185 -5.19 -0.43 -1.67
C CYS A 185 -5.48 0.96 -1.08
N THR A 186 -4.45 1.73 -0.73
CA THR A 186 -4.60 3.09 -0.21
C THR A 186 -5.17 4.03 -1.28
N LEU A 187 -4.63 4.02 -2.50
CA LEU A 187 -5.11 4.86 -3.59
C LEU A 187 -6.53 4.49 -4.02
N LEU A 188 -6.86 3.20 -4.09
CA LEU A 188 -8.22 2.74 -4.40
C LEU A 188 -9.22 3.10 -3.30
N PHE A 189 -8.81 3.05 -2.03
CA PHE A 189 -9.63 3.53 -0.92
C PHE A 189 -9.88 5.04 -1.04
N LEU A 190 -8.84 5.84 -1.27
CA LEU A 190 -8.94 7.28 -1.50
C LEU A 190 -9.84 7.59 -2.71
N PHE A 191 -9.73 6.83 -3.80
CA PHE A 191 -10.62 6.95 -4.94
C PHE A 191 -12.10 6.84 -4.53
N SER A 192 -12.46 5.84 -3.73
CA SER A 192 -13.84 5.68 -3.23
C SER A 192 -14.29 6.87 -2.37
N MET A 193 -13.38 7.46 -1.59
CA MET A 193 -13.68 8.61 -0.73
C MET A 193 -13.81 9.92 -1.50
N LEU A 194 -12.95 10.13 -2.49
CA LEU A 194 -12.86 11.37 -3.26
C LEU A 194 -13.84 11.43 -4.42
N LEU A 195 -14.24 10.28 -4.98
CA LEU A 195 -15.12 10.21 -6.16
C LEU A 195 -16.40 11.03 -6.02
N PRO A 196 -17.15 11.04 -4.88
CA PRO A 196 -18.35 11.85 -4.75
C PRO A 196 -18.09 13.35 -4.82
N ARG A 197 -16.93 13.80 -4.32
CA ARG A 197 -16.53 15.23 -4.30
C ARG A 197 -16.02 15.71 -5.65
N PHE A 198 -15.26 14.87 -6.34
CA PHE A 198 -14.61 15.17 -7.62
C PHE A 198 -15.32 14.45 -8.79
N TYR A 199 -16.65 14.29 -8.71
CA TYR A 199 -17.39 13.57 -9.74
C TYR A 199 -17.27 14.15 -11.15
N PRO A 200 -17.24 15.48 -11.35
CA PRO A 200 -16.98 16.06 -12.67
C PRO A 200 -15.61 15.67 -13.24
N GLN A 201 -14.57 15.61 -12.38
CA GLN A 201 -13.19 15.26 -12.73
C GLN A 201 -12.89 13.75 -12.52
N ARG A 202 -13.90 12.90 -12.49
CA ARG A 202 -13.76 11.47 -12.15
C ARG A 202 -12.79 10.69 -13.02
N HIS A 203 -12.64 11.06 -14.29
CA HIS A 203 -11.71 10.42 -15.22
C HIS A 203 -10.26 10.79 -14.88
N LEU A 204 -10.00 12.08 -14.64
CA LEU A 204 -8.70 12.56 -14.20
C LEU A 204 -8.30 11.90 -12.87
N LEU A 205 -9.20 11.83 -11.90
CA LEU A 205 -8.95 11.15 -10.63
C LEU A 205 -8.57 9.67 -10.85
N ALA A 206 -9.30 8.96 -11.73
CA ALA A 206 -8.98 7.57 -12.06
C ALA A 206 -7.61 7.44 -12.74
N CYS A 207 -7.29 8.34 -13.68
CA CYS A 207 -5.97 8.37 -14.33
C CYS A 207 -4.85 8.61 -13.32
N CYS A 208 -5.00 9.56 -12.39
CA CYS A 208 -4.00 9.81 -11.34
C CYS A 208 -3.79 8.58 -10.44
N ILE A 209 -4.86 7.89 -10.06
CA ILE A 209 -4.78 6.65 -9.26
C ILE A 209 -4.02 5.55 -10.02
N CYS A 210 -4.39 5.30 -11.28
CA CYS A 210 -3.70 4.33 -12.12
C CYS A 210 -2.23 4.69 -12.32
N ALA A 211 -1.93 5.95 -12.61
CA ALA A 211 -0.55 6.43 -12.78
C ALA A 211 0.28 6.22 -11.51
N GLY A 212 -0.25 6.55 -10.32
CA GLY A 212 0.44 6.35 -9.06
C GLY A 212 0.75 4.87 -8.78
N ILE A 213 -0.20 3.96 -9.06
CA ILE A 213 0.00 2.52 -8.93
C ILE A 213 1.08 2.04 -9.92
N PHE A 214 1.00 2.47 -11.18
CA PHE A 214 1.96 2.10 -12.23
C PHE A 214 3.37 2.59 -11.89
N LEU A 215 3.51 3.84 -11.42
CA LEU A 215 4.80 4.39 -11.01
C LEU A 215 5.43 3.58 -9.87
N MET A 216 4.63 3.12 -8.90
CA MET A 216 5.13 2.22 -7.86
C MET A 216 5.57 0.87 -8.45
N MET A 217 4.75 0.25 -9.32
CA MET A 217 5.12 -1.01 -9.98
C MET A 217 6.45 -0.88 -10.70
N PHE A 218 6.60 0.17 -11.51
CA PHE A 218 7.81 0.47 -12.25
C PHE A 218 9.02 0.65 -11.33
N SER A 219 8.90 1.46 -10.28
CA SER A 219 9.95 1.65 -9.27
C SER A 219 10.44 0.32 -8.69
N ARG A 220 9.54 -0.64 -8.44
CA ARG A 220 9.93 -1.93 -7.84
C ARG A 220 10.72 -2.81 -8.80
N ILE A 221 10.43 -2.72 -10.12
CA ILE A 221 11.18 -3.43 -11.16
C ILE A 221 12.56 -2.79 -11.32
N VAL A 222 12.62 -1.47 -11.43
CA VAL A 222 13.89 -0.70 -11.56
C VAL A 222 14.84 -1.00 -10.40
N MET A 223 14.33 -1.12 -9.17
CA MET A 223 15.13 -1.50 -7.99
C MET A 223 15.54 -2.98 -7.96
N GLY A 224 15.11 -3.80 -8.92
CA GLY A 224 15.30 -5.25 -8.88
C GLY A 224 14.70 -5.92 -7.64
N ALA A 225 13.76 -5.26 -6.99
CA ALA A 225 13.13 -5.74 -5.76
C ALA A 225 11.98 -6.70 -6.05
N HIS A 226 11.38 -6.59 -7.22
CA HIS A 226 10.24 -7.39 -7.68
C HIS A 226 10.26 -7.51 -9.20
N PHE A 227 9.76 -8.61 -9.72
CA PHE A 227 9.46 -8.78 -11.14
C PHE A 227 8.13 -8.10 -11.50
N LEU A 228 7.86 -7.94 -12.81
CA LEU A 228 6.60 -7.38 -13.30
C LEU A 228 5.39 -8.15 -12.72
N SER A 229 5.41 -9.48 -12.80
CA SER A 229 4.32 -10.32 -12.28
C SER A 229 4.09 -10.16 -10.78
N ASP A 230 5.15 -9.96 -9.96
CA ASP A 230 5.01 -9.74 -8.52
C ASP A 230 4.25 -8.45 -8.22
N THR A 231 4.55 -7.38 -8.99
CA THR A 231 3.90 -6.07 -8.81
C THR A 231 2.45 -6.11 -9.28
N VAL A 232 2.18 -6.76 -10.39
CA VAL A 232 0.82 -6.96 -10.91
C VAL A 232 -0.02 -7.79 -9.95
N ALA A 233 0.52 -8.89 -9.42
CA ALA A 233 -0.17 -9.70 -8.40
C ALA A 233 -0.51 -8.86 -7.16
N GLY A 234 0.42 -8.02 -6.68
CA GLY A 234 0.18 -7.09 -5.58
C GLY A 234 -0.95 -6.11 -5.86
N MET A 235 -1.00 -5.54 -7.07
CA MET A 235 -2.09 -4.66 -7.51
C MET A 235 -3.43 -5.40 -7.56
N LEU A 236 -3.49 -6.60 -8.11
CA LEU A 236 -4.73 -7.38 -8.23
C LEU A 236 -5.27 -7.83 -6.87
N ILE A 237 -4.39 -8.21 -5.93
CA ILE A 237 -4.78 -8.50 -4.54
C ILE A 237 -5.43 -7.27 -3.91
N ALA A 238 -4.80 -6.10 -4.04
CA ALA A 238 -5.34 -4.84 -3.51
C ALA A 238 -6.70 -4.51 -4.14
N LEU A 239 -6.85 -4.68 -5.45
CA LEU A 239 -8.09 -4.45 -6.19
C LEU A 239 -9.21 -5.38 -5.72
N ALA A 240 -8.93 -6.67 -5.53
CA ALA A 240 -9.89 -7.65 -5.04
C ALA A 240 -10.35 -7.32 -3.60
N CYS A 241 -9.41 -7.05 -2.68
CA CYS A 241 -9.70 -6.66 -1.31
C CYS A 241 -10.51 -5.35 -1.25
N TRP A 242 -10.09 -4.34 -2.02
CA TRP A 242 -10.83 -3.08 -2.11
C TRP A 242 -12.26 -3.30 -2.59
N LYS A 243 -12.47 -4.12 -3.60
CA LYS A 243 -13.81 -4.40 -4.14
C LYS A 243 -14.72 -5.10 -3.13
N CYS A 244 -14.16 -6.03 -2.35
CA CYS A 244 -14.90 -6.67 -1.26
C CYS A 244 -15.27 -5.67 -0.15
N CYS A 245 -14.33 -4.83 0.28
CA CYS A 245 -14.58 -3.80 1.29
C CYS A 245 -15.59 -2.75 0.82
N ASP A 246 -15.47 -2.30 -0.44
CA ASP A 246 -16.38 -1.28 -1.02
C ASP A 246 -17.84 -1.79 -1.07
N ARG A 247 -18.06 -3.06 -1.44
CA ARG A 247 -19.38 -3.70 -1.40
C ARG A 247 -19.96 -3.79 0.01
N GLN A 248 -19.15 -4.16 1.00
CA GLN A 248 -19.55 -4.21 2.41
C GLN A 248 -19.91 -2.81 2.93
N TRP A 249 -19.12 -1.81 2.53
CA TRP A 249 -19.34 -0.42 2.86
C TRP A 249 -20.66 0.11 2.28
N GLU A 250 -20.91 -0.13 1.00
CA GLU A 250 -22.16 0.26 0.34
C GLU A 250 -23.39 -0.36 1.00
N ARG A 251 -23.31 -1.64 1.38
CA ARG A 251 -24.39 -2.34 2.12
C ARG A 251 -24.65 -1.72 3.50
N ARG A 252 -23.58 -1.33 4.24
CA ARG A 252 -23.69 -0.81 5.61
C ARG A 252 -24.13 0.65 5.68
N PHE A 253 -23.75 1.46 4.73
CA PHE A 253 -23.88 2.92 4.80
C PHE A 253 -24.60 3.54 3.59
N GLY A 254 -24.79 2.82 2.50
CA GLY A 254 -25.45 3.28 1.27
C GLY A 254 -26.95 3.54 1.47
N SER A 255 -27.64 2.71 2.24
CA SER A 255 -29.06 2.88 2.51
C SER A 255 -29.42 4.16 3.29
N LYS A 256 -28.46 4.71 4.05
CA LYS A 256 -28.66 5.97 4.79
C LYS A 256 -28.50 7.24 3.94
N ARG A 257 -27.95 7.13 2.72
CA ARG A 257 -27.80 8.28 1.79
C ARG A 257 -29.02 8.52 0.91
N THR A 258 -29.85 7.50 0.67
CA THR A 258 -31.08 7.61 -0.14
C THR A 258 -32.30 8.02 0.68
N ALA A 259 -32.19 8.11 2.00
CA ALA A 259 -33.29 8.44 2.92
C ALA A 259 -33.25 9.90 3.43
N LYS A 260 -32.64 10.84 2.68
CA LYS A 260 -32.88 12.29 2.92
C LYS A 260 -33.75 12.83 1.78
N PRO A 261 -34.90 13.41 2.14
CA PRO A 261 -35.76 14.10 1.17
C PRO A 261 -35.07 15.32 0.59
#